data_7c18c549e84ffaa09b93aa16fae4b3c2
#
_entry.id   7c18c549e84ffaa09b93aa16fae4b3c2
#
_cell.length_a   1.000
_cell.length_b   1.000
_cell.length_c   1.000
_cell.angle_alpha   90.00
_cell.angle_beta   90.00
_cell.angle_gamma   90.00
#
_symmetry.space_group_name_H-M   'P 1'
#
loop_
_entity.id
_entity.type
_entity.pdbx_description
1 polymer ?
#
loop_
_entity_poly.entity_id
_entity_poly.type
_entity_poly.pdbx_seq_one_letter_code
_entity_poly.pdbx_strand_id
1 'polypeptide(L)'
;MKIPFQNLFKKKDASDAPVPQPDQTSSSKSENNFFSKLKSKFGSGLKSRLGKNAVQGEEIVGVELCPGEIRLSQVSNNKSNQWVLDKFYIHKIDGLPEGSTALENPDKYGEELQVALQRSKITTSNAAIAIPVTSAIIRVVTAPLMSDEELKKAIDTDSLWENLVQLTDNLADYSIFHQVINKDTTGNTMDILFVASKLSDINSYTEIIKKGGLNAVIIDVKCFALKSAVDQVNQIAGSIEESNLTAVLEFGLDENYVMILYENNPIITDIFIRSQDRKTLTESNNQEEMDAL
;
A
#
# COMPACT_ATOMS: atom_id res chain seq x y z
N MET A 1 14.44 2.40 8.00
CA MET A 1 13.61 3.63 8.05
C MET A 1 12.17 3.20 7.87
N LYS A 2 11.31 3.38 8.88
CA LYS A 2 9.87 3.17 8.70
C LYS A 2 9.37 4.32 7.87
N ILE A 3 8.80 4.06 6.72
CA ILE A 3 7.94 5.01 6.05
C ILE A 3 6.53 4.49 6.31
N PRO A 4 5.82 5.02 7.33
CA PRO A 4 4.37 4.81 7.37
C PRO A 4 3.84 5.38 6.06
N PHE A 5 2.82 4.79 5.52
CA PHE A 5 2.08 5.27 4.36
C PHE A 5 1.83 6.81 4.41
N GLN A 6 1.72 7.37 5.62
CA GLN A 6 1.59 8.81 5.90
C GLN A 6 2.78 9.69 5.46
N ASN A 7 3.94 9.14 5.13
CA ASN A 7 5.13 9.92 4.78
C ASN A 7 5.51 9.87 3.28
N LEU A 8 4.72 9.16 2.46
CA LEU A 8 5.00 9.00 1.04
C LEU A 8 5.08 10.33 0.26
N PHE A 9 4.46 11.39 0.79
CA PHE A 9 4.31 12.67 0.07
C PHE A 9 4.79 13.90 0.85
N LYS A 10 5.55 13.75 1.96
CA LYS A 10 6.04 14.92 2.69
C LYS A 10 7.17 15.62 1.96
N LYS A 11 6.92 16.88 1.57
CA LYS A 11 7.95 17.84 1.16
C LYS A 11 8.87 18.16 2.36
N LYS A 12 10.17 18.19 2.13
CA LYS A 12 11.16 18.64 3.09
C LYS A 12 11.12 20.17 3.12
N ASP A 13 10.43 20.75 4.08
CA ASP A 13 10.59 22.18 4.36
C ASP A 13 11.87 22.41 5.17
N ALA A 14 12.76 23.21 4.59
CA ALA A 14 13.97 23.67 5.24
C ALA A 14 13.63 24.93 6.05
N SER A 15 13.51 24.81 7.38
CA SER A 15 13.82 25.91 8.31
C SER A 15 13.89 25.39 9.74
N ASP A 16 15.11 25.14 10.23
CA ASP A 16 15.38 25.00 11.66
C ASP A 16 15.36 26.37 12.34
N ALA A 17 14.42 26.54 13.26
CA ALA A 17 14.58 27.46 14.37
C ALA A 17 13.87 26.91 15.61
N PRO A 18 14.47 26.94 16.81
CA PRO A 18 13.90 26.33 18.00
C PRO A 18 12.79 27.20 18.61
N VAL A 19 11.64 26.59 18.89
CA VAL A 19 10.53 27.22 19.60
C VAL A 19 10.42 26.61 21.01
N PRO A 20 10.19 27.42 22.08
CA PRO A 20 10.20 26.97 23.45
C PRO A 20 8.97 26.16 23.84
N GLN A 21 9.15 25.24 24.76
CA GLN A 21 8.09 24.41 25.34
C GLN A 21 7.11 25.26 26.15
N PRO A 22 5.81 25.03 26.06
CA PRO A 22 4.87 25.39 27.09
C PRO A 22 4.45 24.20 27.94
N ASP A 23 4.22 24.52 29.21
CA ASP A 23 3.87 23.65 30.31
C ASP A 23 2.64 22.76 30.12
N GLN A 24 2.70 21.64 30.84
CA GLN A 24 1.61 20.69 31.02
C GLN A 24 0.46 21.33 31.82
N THR A 25 -0.76 21.26 31.30
CA THR A 25 -1.94 20.96 32.11
C THR A 25 -3.16 20.59 31.21
N SER A 26 -3.71 19.41 31.49
CA SER A 26 -5.12 18.98 31.41
C SER A 26 -5.95 19.18 30.13
N SER A 27 -6.26 18.10 29.40
CA SER A 27 -7.62 17.52 29.42
C SER A 27 -7.74 16.36 28.41
N SER A 28 -7.65 15.19 28.92
CA SER A 28 -8.01 13.93 28.26
C SER A 28 -9.53 13.78 28.30
N LYS A 29 -10.22 13.78 27.16
CA LYS A 29 -11.55 13.11 27.04
C LYS A 29 -12.13 12.95 25.61
N SER A 30 -11.46 13.42 24.57
CA SER A 30 -12.02 13.36 23.20
C SER A 30 -11.40 12.33 22.25
N GLU A 31 -10.24 11.76 22.59
CA GLU A 31 -9.53 10.82 21.71
C GLU A 31 -10.09 9.38 21.71
N ASN A 32 -11.01 9.08 22.63
CA ASN A 32 -11.44 7.70 22.90
C ASN A 32 -12.54 7.17 21.97
N ASN A 33 -13.24 8.00 21.18
CA ASN A 33 -14.44 7.53 20.48
C ASN A 33 -14.18 6.98 19.06
N PHE A 34 -13.21 7.49 18.32
CA PHE A 34 -12.90 6.98 16.96
C PHE A 34 -12.15 5.65 17.06
N PHE A 35 -11.10 5.60 17.88
CA PHE A 35 -10.37 4.35 18.15
C PHE A 35 -11.23 3.31 18.86
N SER A 36 -12.23 3.71 19.64
CA SER A 36 -13.14 2.75 20.28
C SER A 36 -14.13 2.12 19.30
N LYS A 37 -14.61 2.85 18.29
CA LYS A 37 -15.46 2.30 17.22
C LYS A 37 -14.67 1.37 16.27
N LEU A 38 -13.41 1.74 15.94
CA LEU A 38 -12.52 0.83 15.21
C LEU A 38 -12.17 -0.40 16.05
N LYS A 39 -11.92 -0.20 17.38
CA LYS A 39 -11.64 -1.29 18.32
C LYS A 39 -12.80 -2.26 18.49
N SER A 40 -14.04 -1.87 18.32
CA SER A 40 -15.20 -2.77 18.51
C SER A 40 -15.47 -3.68 17.33
N LYS A 41 -15.01 -3.35 16.12
CA LYS A 41 -15.26 -4.11 14.88
C LYS A 41 -14.14 -5.11 14.51
N PHE A 42 -12.93 -4.93 15.04
CA PHE A 42 -11.86 -5.92 14.87
C PHE A 42 -11.85 -6.89 16.05
N GLY A 43 -11.95 -8.18 15.77
CA GLY A 43 -11.89 -9.24 16.78
C GLY A 43 -10.67 -9.10 17.72
N SER A 44 -10.79 -9.56 18.95
CA SER A 44 -9.83 -9.34 20.05
C SER A 44 -8.36 -9.72 19.78
N GLY A 45 -8.09 -10.51 18.74
CA GLY A 45 -6.75 -10.95 18.37
C GLY A 45 -5.94 -9.93 17.53
N LEU A 46 -6.60 -9.09 16.72
CA LEU A 46 -5.91 -8.07 15.92
C LEU A 46 -5.66 -6.79 16.71
N LYS A 47 -6.43 -6.55 17.78
CA LYS A 47 -6.43 -5.31 18.58
C LYS A 47 -5.13 -5.03 19.33
N SER A 48 -4.32 -6.05 19.63
CA SER A 48 -3.17 -5.87 20.53
C SER A 48 -1.83 -5.63 19.82
N ARG A 49 -1.73 -5.82 18.50
CA ARG A 49 -0.45 -5.80 17.77
C ARG A 49 -0.30 -4.75 16.67
N LEU A 50 -1.36 -4.08 16.26
CA LEU A 50 -1.28 -2.86 15.42
C LEU A 50 -0.86 -1.62 16.24
N GLY A 51 -0.47 -1.81 17.48
CA GLY A 51 0.04 -0.79 18.37
C GLY A 51 1.35 -0.18 17.88
N LYS A 52 1.47 1.10 18.05
CA LYS A 52 2.50 2.05 17.58
C LYS A 52 3.98 1.66 17.76
N ASN A 53 4.31 0.51 18.36
CA ASN A 53 5.68 0.13 18.74
C ASN A 53 6.19 -1.17 18.10
N ALA A 54 5.40 -1.86 17.27
CA ALA A 54 5.68 -3.25 16.92
C ALA A 54 6.74 -3.47 15.84
N VAL A 55 7.23 -2.43 15.16
CA VAL A 55 8.04 -2.65 13.95
C VAL A 55 9.43 -2.01 13.99
N GLN A 56 9.83 -1.37 15.08
CA GLN A 56 11.17 -0.77 15.16
C GLN A 56 12.22 -1.83 15.52
N GLY A 57 12.95 -2.32 14.50
CA GLY A 57 14.04 -3.29 14.68
C GLY A 57 13.67 -4.75 14.43
N GLU A 58 12.42 -5.07 14.08
CA GLU A 58 12.03 -6.42 13.69
C GLU A 58 12.20 -6.64 12.18
N GLU A 59 12.68 -7.82 11.82
CA GLU A 59 12.76 -8.24 10.42
C GLU A 59 11.35 -8.47 9.86
N ILE A 60 11.12 -8.04 8.62
CA ILE A 60 9.83 -8.16 7.92
C ILE A 60 10.09 -8.82 6.57
N VAL A 61 9.23 -9.77 6.19
CA VAL A 61 9.19 -10.31 4.83
C VAL A 61 8.11 -9.58 4.03
N GLY A 62 8.47 -9.11 2.85
CA GLY A 62 7.52 -8.67 1.83
C GLY A 62 6.87 -9.90 1.20
N VAL A 63 5.54 -9.92 1.13
CA VAL A 63 4.76 -11.00 0.51
C VAL A 63 3.84 -10.40 -0.55
N GLU A 64 3.96 -10.89 -1.77
CA GLU A 64 3.04 -10.61 -2.86
C GLU A 64 2.38 -11.92 -3.28
N LEU A 65 1.04 -11.93 -3.31
CA LEU A 65 0.22 -13.08 -3.70
C LEU A 65 -0.31 -12.83 -5.12
N CYS A 66 0.38 -13.39 -6.12
CA CYS A 66 -0.01 -13.30 -7.53
C CYS A 66 -0.81 -14.53 -7.98
N PRO A 67 -1.56 -14.49 -9.10
CA PRO A 67 -2.16 -15.66 -9.70
C PRO A 67 -1.11 -16.76 -9.98
N GLY A 68 -1.27 -17.90 -9.31
CA GLY A 68 -0.39 -19.05 -9.48
C GLY A 68 1.02 -18.93 -8.91
N GLU A 69 1.36 -17.84 -8.20
CA GLU A 69 2.67 -17.71 -7.55
C GLU A 69 2.67 -16.83 -6.30
N ILE A 70 3.63 -17.09 -5.43
CA ILE A 70 3.92 -16.29 -4.24
C ILE A 70 5.34 -15.74 -4.37
N ARG A 71 5.49 -14.44 -4.19
CA ARG A 71 6.78 -13.76 -4.19
C ARG A 71 7.14 -13.31 -2.78
N LEU A 72 8.35 -13.64 -2.36
CA LEU A 72 8.88 -13.29 -1.04
C LEU A 72 10.13 -12.46 -1.21
N SER A 73 10.25 -11.40 -0.43
CA SER A 73 11.45 -10.57 -0.35
C SER A 73 11.77 -10.20 1.09
N GLN A 74 13.04 -10.19 1.44
CA GLN A 74 13.52 -9.69 2.72
C GLN A 74 14.62 -8.68 2.46
N VAL A 75 14.52 -7.53 3.10
CA VAL A 75 15.48 -6.44 2.98
C VAL A 75 15.98 -6.03 4.35
N SER A 76 17.23 -5.62 4.43
CA SER A 76 17.83 -5.07 5.64
C SER A 76 18.54 -3.75 5.35
N ASN A 77 18.96 -3.07 6.40
CA ASN A 77 19.83 -1.91 6.29
C ASN A 77 21.28 -2.32 6.60
N ASN A 78 22.20 -1.98 5.69
CA ASN A 78 23.62 -2.14 5.96
C ASN A 78 24.11 -1.06 6.95
N LYS A 79 25.40 -1.15 7.33
CA LYS A 79 26.02 -0.20 8.27
C LYS A 79 26.03 1.25 7.76
N SER A 80 25.88 1.46 6.47
CA SER A 80 25.78 2.78 5.82
C SER A 80 24.34 3.25 5.67
N ASN A 81 23.39 2.58 6.32
CA ASN A 81 21.94 2.86 6.24
C ASN A 81 21.35 2.75 4.82
N GLN A 82 21.95 1.91 3.98
CA GLN A 82 21.46 1.60 2.64
C GLN A 82 20.67 0.30 2.67
N TRP A 83 19.60 0.24 1.91
CA TRP A 83 18.80 -0.96 1.75
C TRP A 83 19.55 -2.02 0.95
N VAL A 84 19.52 -3.25 1.45
CA VAL A 84 20.10 -4.43 0.83
C VAL A 84 19.03 -5.50 0.72
N LEU A 85 18.91 -6.11 -0.45
CA LEU A 85 18.04 -7.27 -0.66
C LEU A 85 18.80 -8.51 -0.13
N ASP A 86 18.32 -9.05 0.99
CA ASP A 86 18.92 -10.22 1.63
C ASP A 86 18.42 -11.52 1.01
N LYS A 87 17.12 -11.60 0.72
CA LYS A 87 16.48 -12.77 0.16
C LYS A 87 15.41 -12.38 -0.83
N PHE A 88 15.31 -13.16 -1.90
CA PHE A 88 14.23 -13.09 -2.87
C PHE A 88 13.87 -14.52 -3.30
N TYR A 89 12.58 -14.83 -3.33
CA TYR A 89 12.11 -16.15 -3.70
C TYR A 89 10.76 -16.07 -4.41
N ILE A 90 10.62 -16.80 -5.52
CA ILE A 90 9.37 -17.00 -6.23
C ILE A 90 8.95 -18.46 -6.06
N HIS A 91 7.76 -18.67 -5.54
CA HIS A 91 7.14 -19.97 -5.37
C HIS A 91 5.96 -20.09 -6.33
N LYS A 92 6.05 -21.03 -7.28
CA LYS A 92 4.95 -21.35 -8.18
C LYS A 92 4.01 -22.33 -7.51
N ILE A 93 2.71 -22.13 -7.68
CA ILE A 93 1.65 -22.96 -7.14
C ILE A 93 1.10 -23.83 -8.26
N ASP A 94 1.26 -25.14 -8.12
CA ASP A 94 0.74 -26.09 -9.10
C ASP A 94 -0.75 -26.43 -8.84
N GLY A 95 -1.47 -26.76 -9.91
CA GLY A 95 -2.84 -27.27 -9.83
C GLY A 95 -3.93 -26.22 -9.65
N LEU A 96 -3.61 -24.93 -9.80
CA LEU A 96 -4.60 -23.86 -9.87
C LEU A 96 -5.03 -23.62 -11.34
N PRO A 97 -6.31 -23.29 -11.59
CA PRO A 97 -6.71 -22.76 -12.89
C PRO A 97 -5.95 -21.49 -13.23
N GLU A 98 -5.69 -21.27 -14.53
CA GLU A 98 -5.01 -20.06 -15.01
C GLU A 98 -5.78 -18.80 -14.56
N GLY A 99 -5.06 -17.81 -14.00
CA GLY A 99 -5.63 -16.56 -13.51
C GLY A 99 -6.32 -16.63 -12.16
N SER A 100 -6.34 -17.80 -11.50
CA SER A 100 -6.92 -17.93 -10.15
C SER A 100 -6.20 -17.08 -9.13
N THR A 101 -6.97 -16.27 -8.39
CA THR A 101 -6.45 -15.36 -7.37
C THR A 101 -6.32 -16.00 -5.99
N ALA A 102 -5.61 -15.32 -5.11
CA ALA A 102 -5.46 -15.76 -3.71
C ALA A 102 -6.79 -15.73 -2.95
N LEU A 103 -7.68 -14.77 -3.25
CA LEU A 103 -8.99 -14.65 -2.61
C LEU A 103 -9.95 -15.77 -3.04
N GLU A 104 -9.79 -16.31 -4.24
CA GLU A 104 -10.58 -17.46 -4.71
C GLU A 104 -10.09 -18.80 -4.14
N ASN A 105 -8.81 -18.87 -3.74
CA ASN A 105 -8.17 -20.10 -3.25
C ASN A 105 -7.39 -19.88 -1.94
N PRO A 106 -8.00 -19.30 -0.89
CA PRO A 106 -7.27 -18.83 0.29
C PRO A 106 -6.55 -19.96 1.03
N ASP A 107 -7.14 -21.15 1.08
CA ASP A 107 -6.56 -22.29 1.74
C ASP A 107 -5.29 -22.77 1.06
N LYS A 108 -5.34 -22.90 -0.27
CA LYS A 108 -4.20 -23.33 -1.06
C LYS A 108 -3.03 -22.35 -0.93
N TYR A 109 -3.31 -21.04 -1.05
CA TYR A 109 -2.27 -20.01 -0.90
C TYR A 109 -1.65 -20.00 0.49
N GLY A 110 -2.44 -20.20 1.54
CA GLY A 110 -1.92 -20.29 2.91
C GLY A 110 -0.98 -21.48 3.12
N GLU A 111 -1.32 -22.65 2.57
CA GLU A 111 -0.48 -23.86 2.61
C GLU A 111 0.81 -23.68 1.80
N GLU A 112 0.70 -23.16 0.58
CA GLU A 112 1.86 -22.93 -0.29
C GLU A 112 2.77 -21.82 0.25
N LEU A 113 2.24 -20.85 0.99
CA LEU A 113 3.05 -19.84 1.69
C LEU A 113 3.94 -20.47 2.75
N GLN A 114 3.47 -21.47 3.49
CA GLN A 114 4.31 -22.24 4.44
C GLN A 114 5.47 -22.92 3.71
N VAL A 115 5.17 -23.56 2.57
CA VAL A 115 6.18 -24.24 1.74
C VAL A 115 7.19 -23.21 1.20
N ALA A 116 6.71 -22.05 0.72
CA ALA A 116 7.56 -20.98 0.22
C ALA A 116 8.51 -20.45 1.28
N LEU A 117 8.02 -20.22 2.52
CA LEU A 117 8.85 -19.78 3.63
C LEU A 117 9.92 -20.79 4.02
N GLN A 118 9.58 -22.08 4.05
CA GLN A 118 10.56 -23.13 4.32
C GLN A 118 11.66 -23.20 3.25
N ARG A 119 11.27 -23.12 1.96
CA ARG A 119 12.22 -23.19 0.83
C ARG A 119 13.10 -21.95 0.75
N SER A 120 12.56 -20.76 1.02
CA SER A 120 13.31 -19.50 1.01
C SER A 120 14.24 -19.34 2.22
N LYS A 121 14.05 -20.17 3.26
CA LYS A 121 14.77 -20.05 4.56
C LYS A 121 14.55 -18.68 5.21
N ILE A 122 13.39 -18.06 5.01
CA ILE A 122 12.97 -16.86 5.69
C ILE A 122 12.45 -17.27 7.07
N THR A 123 12.96 -16.61 8.12
CA THR A 123 12.69 -16.99 9.52
C THR A 123 11.90 -15.93 10.29
N THR A 124 11.65 -14.76 9.69
CA THR A 124 10.83 -13.71 10.33
C THR A 124 9.38 -14.17 10.48
N SER A 125 8.73 -13.70 11.52
CA SER A 125 7.30 -13.93 11.77
C SER A 125 6.39 -12.79 11.29
N ASN A 126 6.95 -11.67 10.85
CA ASN A 126 6.20 -10.49 10.44
C ASN A 126 6.23 -10.30 8.93
N ALA A 127 5.08 -9.99 8.35
CA ALA A 127 4.91 -9.75 6.91
C ALA A 127 4.40 -8.34 6.60
N ALA A 128 4.95 -7.77 5.54
CA ALA A 128 4.34 -6.67 4.80
C ALA A 128 3.72 -7.25 3.52
N ILE A 129 2.44 -7.00 3.30
CA ILE A 129 1.74 -7.48 2.11
C ILE A 129 1.34 -6.33 1.20
N ALA A 130 1.45 -6.56 -0.09
CA ALA A 130 0.95 -5.67 -1.13
C ALA A 130 -0.31 -6.30 -1.74
N ILE A 131 -1.46 -5.65 -1.56
CA ILE A 131 -2.72 -6.08 -2.18
C ILE A 131 -2.85 -5.47 -3.58
N PRO A 132 -3.55 -6.12 -4.51
CA PRO A 132 -3.78 -5.62 -5.86
C PRO A 132 -4.43 -4.23 -5.87
N VAL A 133 -4.14 -3.44 -6.91
CA VAL A 133 -4.78 -2.12 -7.14
C VAL A 133 -6.28 -2.28 -7.33
N THR A 134 -6.71 -3.37 -7.95
CA THR A 134 -8.13 -3.75 -8.14
C THR A 134 -8.87 -4.01 -6.83
N SER A 135 -8.16 -4.29 -5.73
CA SER A 135 -8.73 -4.43 -4.38
C SER A 135 -8.87 -3.09 -3.65
N ALA A 136 -8.54 -1.98 -4.30
CA ALA A 136 -8.60 -0.65 -3.70
C ALA A 136 -9.31 0.35 -4.61
N ILE A 137 -10.04 1.27 -4.00
CA ILE A 137 -10.57 2.47 -4.64
C ILE A 137 -9.57 3.57 -4.39
N ILE A 138 -8.96 4.11 -5.44
CA ILE A 138 -7.97 5.18 -5.35
C ILE A 138 -8.50 6.37 -6.12
N ARG A 139 -8.65 7.52 -5.45
CA ARG A 139 -9.16 8.76 -6.06
C ARG A 139 -8.44 9.97 -5.50
N VAL A 140 -8.27 10.97 -6.33
CA VAL A 140 -7.96 12.33 -5.88
C VAL A 140 -9.26 13.13 -5.93
N VAL A 141 -9.65 13.67 -4.80
CA VAL A 141 -10.89 14.45 -4.66
C VAL A 141 -10.55 15.87 -4.24
N THR A 142 -11.20 16.84 -4.88
CA THR A 142 -11.04 18.26 -4.54
C THR A 142 -12.12 18.66 -3.54
N ALA A 143 -11.69 19.23 -2.41
CA ALA A 143 -12.51 19.73 -1.33
C ALA A 143 -12.27 21.23 -1.11
N PRO A 144 -13.19 21.94 -0.45
CA PRO A 144 -12.90 23.29 0.07
C PRO A 144 -11.67 23.28 0.98
N LEU A 145 -10.89 24.35 0.95
CA LEU A 145 -9.74 24.49 1.82
C LEU A 145 -10.18 24.51 3.28
N MET A 146 -9.66 23.60 4.06
CA MET A 146 -9.96 23.41 5.47
C MET A 146 -8.67 23.41 6.30
N SER A 147 -8.76 23.85 7.55
CA SER A 147 -7.74 23.59 8.55
C SER A 147 -7.70 22.09 8.89
N ASP A 148 -6.61 21.64 9.49
CA ASP A 148 -6.48 20.23 9.88
C ASP A 148 -7.55 19.79 10.90
N GLU A 149 -8.03 20.72 11.73
CA GLU A 149 -9.10 20.46 12.69
C GLU A 149 -10.47 20.34 12.02
N GLU A 150 -10.76 21.18 11.03
CA GLU A 150 -12.00 21.13 10.25
C GLU A 150 -12.03 19.86 9.39
N LEU A 151 -10.93 19.53 8.74
CA LEU A 151 -10.79 18.30 7.97
C LEU A 151 -11.01 17.07 8.85
N LYS A 152 -10.40 17.04 10.05
CA LYS A 152 -10.61 15.95 10.99
C LYS A 152 -12.07 15.80 11.39
N LYS A 153 -12.77 16.89 11.67
CA LYS A 153 -14.20 16.86 12.00
C LYS A 153 -15.04 16.35 10.84
N ALA A 154 -14.76 16.82 9.61
CA ALA A 154 -15.49 16.39 8.41
C ALA A 154 -15.30 14.89 8.13
N ILE A 155 -14.14 14.34 8.41
CA ILE A 155 -13.84 12.91 8.30
C ILE A 155 -14.51 12.10 9.41
N ASP A 156 -14.45 12.58 10.66
CA ASP A 156 -15.05 11.89 11.81
C ASP A 156 -16.58 11.75 11.69
N THR A 157 -17.21 12.59 10.89
CA THR A 157 -18.68 12.54 10.62
C THR A 157 -19.04 11.76 9.37
N ASP A 158 -18.07 11.17 8.65
CA ASP A 158 -18.21 10.49 7.36
C ASP A 158 -18.79 11.36 6.23
N SER A 159 -19.26 12.57 6.54
CA SER A 159 -19.95 13.46 5.61
C SER A 159 -19.08 13.91 4.43
N LEU A 160 -17.76 13.99 4.63
CA LEU A 160 -16.81 14.36 3.58
C LEU A 160 -16.80 13.30 2.47
N TRP A 161 -16.70 12.04 2.85
CA TRP A 161 -16.56 10.94 1.89
C TRP A 161 -17.88 10.61 1.20
N GLU A 162 -18.99 10.68 1.91
CA GLU A 162 -20.33 10.49 1.32
C GLU A 162 -20.58 11.47 0.18
N ASN A 163 -20.15 12.73 0.33
CA ASN A 163 -20.34 13.76 -0.68
C ASN A 163 -19.32 13.68 -1.84
N LEU A 164 -18.07 13.32 -1.56
CA LEU A 164 -16.98 13.43 -2.54
C LEU A 164 -16.70 12.13 -3.29
N VAL A 165 -16.93 10.97 -2.68
CA VAL A 165 -16.49 9.69 -3.26
C VAL A 165 -17.63 8.88 -3.88
N GLN A 166 -18.86 9.01 -3.40
CA GLN A 166 -20.04 8.30 -3.91
C GLN A 166 -19.79 6.78 -4.02
N LEU A 167 -19.44 6.15 -2.90
CA LEU A 167 -19.32 4.70 -2.84
C LEU A 167 -20.69 4.05 -2.93
N THR A 168 -20.79 2.93 -3.63
CA THR A 168 -22.03 2.15 -3.76
C THR A 168 -22.39 1.39 -2.48
N ASP A 169 -21.37 1.07 -1.68
CA ASP A 169 -21.50 0.31 -0.44
C ASP A 169 -21.36 1.25 0.78
N ASN A 170 -21.63 0.73 1.98
CA ASN A 170 -21.51 1.49 3.21
C ASN A 170 -20.04 1.78 3.51
N LEU A 171 -19.68 3.03 3.80
CA LEU A 171 -18.32 3.44 4.21
C LEU A 171 -17.77 2.61 5.37
N ALA A 172 -18.64 2.13 6.25
CA ALA A 172 -18.26 1.28 7.38
C ALA A 172 -17.68 -0.09 6.98
N ASP A 173 -17.87 -0.52 5.73
CA ASP A 173 -17.35 -1.78 5.19
C ASP A 173 -15.96 -1.63 4.59
N TYR A 174 -15.40 -0.41 4.62
CA TYR A 174 -14.09 -0.10 4.09
C TYR A 174 -13.09 0.31 5.18
N SER A 175 -11.84 -0.01 4.93
CA SER A 175 -10.69 0.64 5.56
C SER A 175 -10.30 1.82 4.70
N ILE A 176 -10.35 3.02 5.25
CA ILE A 176 -10.11 4.26 4.51
C ILE A 176 -8.81 4.88 4.97
N PHE A 177 -7.96 5.24 4.01
CA PHE A 177 -6.80 6.08 4.18
C PHE A 177 -6.99 7.36 3.37
N HIS A 178 -6.50 8.48 3.87
CA HIS A 178 -6.53 9.76 3.17
C HIS A 178 -5.27 10.56 3.45
N GLN A 179 -4.91 11.41 2.49
CA GLN A 179 -3.80 12.34 2.62
C GLN A 179 -4.06 13.60 1.80
N VAL A 180 -3.89 14.78 2.41
CA VAL A 180 -3.88 16.05 1.66
C VAL A 180 -2.58 16.08 0.83
N ILE A 181 -2.73 16.17 -0.49
CA ILE A 181 -1.62 16.17 -1.44
C ILE A 181 -1.33 17.56 -2.00
N ASN A 182 -2.33 18.43 -2.03
CA ASN A 182 -2.18 19.81 -2.49
C ASN A 182 -3.10 20.74 -1.71
N LYS A 183 -2.68 22.01 -1.52
CA LYS A 183 -3.50 23.10 -0.96
C LYS A 183 -3.36 24.31 -1.86
N ASP A 184 -4.45 24.68 -2.55
CA ASP A 184 -4.55 25.91 -3.34
C ASP A 184 -5.23 27.00 -2.50
N THR A 185 -4.42 27.91 -1.95
CA THR A 185 -4.92 29.05 -1.15
C THR A 185 -5.59 30.11 -2.03
N THR A 186 -5.26 30.19 -3.30
CA THR A 186 -5.86 31.14 -4.25
C THR A 186 -7.24 30.69 -4.69
N GLY A 187 -7.37 29.41 -5.04
CA GLY A 187 -8.64 28.78 -5.39
C GLY A 187 -9.51 28.41 -4.17
N ASN A 188 -8.99 28.55 -2.95
CA ASN A 188 -9.65 28.11 -1.71
C ASN A 188 -10.07 26.64 -1.73
N THR A 189 -9.21 25.79 -2.31
CA THR A 189 -9.42 24.34 -2.46
C THR A 189 -8.24 23.55 -1.96
N MET A 190 -8.45 22.25 -1.72
CA MET A 190 -7.39 21.29 -1.47
C MET A 190 -7.69 19.97 -2.14
N ASP A 191 -6.64 19.28 -2.57
CA ASP A 191 -6.75 17.95 -3.15
C ASP A 191 -6.38 16.90 -2.11
N ILE A 192 -7.23 15.89 -1.99
CA ILE A 192 -7.09 14.82 -1.02
C ILE A 192 -7.00 13.50 -1.79
N LEU A 193 -5.91 12.78 -1.60
CA LEU A 193 -5.81 11.39 -1.99
C LEU A 193 -6.70 10.57 -1.04
N PHE A 194 -7.65 9.87 -1.61
CA PHE A 194 -8.53 8.92 -0.93
C PHE A 194 -8.20 7.51 -1.40
N VAL A 195 -7.97 6.61 -0.46
CA VAL A 195 -7.74 5.19 -0.71
C VAL A 195 -8.63 4.37 0.20
N ALA A 196 -9.43 3.49 -0.37
CA ALA A 196 -10.31 2.62 0.40
C ALA A 196 -10.23 1.18 -0.11
N SER A 197 -10.21 0.23 0.80
CA SER A 197 -10.27 -1.20 0.49
C SER A 197 -11.31 -1.89 1.37
N LYS A 198 -12.02 -2.87 0.81
CA LYS A 198 -13.03 -3.61 1.57
C LYS A 198 -12.40 -4.33 2.75
N LEU A 199 -13.01 -4.20 3.92
CA LEU A 199 -12.57 -4.91 5.12
C LEU A 199 -12.63 -6.43 4.95
N SER A 200 -13.58 -6.94 4.16
CA SER A 200 -13.66 -8.36 3.80
C SER A 200 -12.39 -8.84 3.11
N ASP A 201 -11.90 -8.08 2.13
CA ASP A 201 -10.73 -8.45 1.34
C ASP A 201 -9.45 -8.38 2.19
N ILE A 202 -9.30 -7.27 2.95
CA ILE A 202 -8.20 -7.11 3.91
C ILE A 202 -8.15 -8.28 4.89
N ASN A 203 -9.31 -8.68 5.44
CA ASN A 203 -9.39 -9.81 6.37
C ASN A 203 -9.01 -11.13 5.68
N SER A 204 -9.48 -11.35 4.46
CA SER A 204 -9.16 -12.56 3.69
C SER A 204 -7.66 -12.66 3.40
N TYR A 205 -7.02 -11.58 2.95
CA TYR A 205 -5.56 -11.55 2.79
C TYR A 205 -4.83 -11.81 4.11
N THR A 206 -5.29 -11.20 5.20
CA THR A 206 -4.70 -11.38 6.53
C THR A 206 -4.79 -12.83 7.01
N GLU A 207 -5.91 -13.51 6.78
CA GLU A 207 -6.08 -14.93 7.17
C GLU A 207 -5.20 -15.84 6.31
N ILE A 208 -4.99 -15.57 5.02
CA ILE A 208 -4.03 -16.31 4.18
C ILE A 208 -2.61 -16.20 4.77
N ILE A 209 -2.18 -14.98 5.10
CA ILE A 209 -0.86 -14.71 5.69
C ILE A 209 -0.69 -15.42 7.04
N LYS A 210 -1.72 -15.38 7.87
CA LYS A 210 -1.76 -16.06 9.17
C LYS A 210 -1.72 -17.59 9.03
N LYS A 211 -2.46 -18.16 8.06
CA LYS A 211 -2.40 -19.57 7.73
C LYS A 211 -1.01 -19.98 7.27
N GLY A 212 -0.31 -19.11 6.54
CA GLY A 212 1.10 -19.27 6.16
C GLY A 212 2.09 -19.22 7.33
N GLY A 213 1.63 -18.88 8.55
CA GLY A 213 2.47 -18.81 9.75
C GLY A 213 3.08 -17.44 10.02
N LEU A 214 2.60 -16.38 9.33
CA LEU A 214 3.07 -15.01 9.47
C LEU A 214 2.02 -14.10 10.11
N ASN A 215 2.48 -12.98 10.67
CA ASN A 215 1.63 -11.89 11.13
C ASN A 215 1.67 -10.76 10.09
N ALA A 216 0.54 -10.41 9.49
CA ALA A 216 0.44 -9.23 8.64
C ALA A 216 0.54 -7.97 9.51
N VAL A 217 1.68 -7.28 9.46
CA VAL A 217 1.93 -6.07 10.25
C VAL A 217 1.83 -4.78 9.41
N ILE A 218 1.95 -4.94 8.09
CA ILE A 218 1.76 -3.87 7.12
C ILE A 218 0.91 -4.42 5.97
N ILE A 219 -0.11 -3.67 5.58
CA ILE A 219 -0.89 -3.91 4.37
C ILE A 219 -0.85 -2.61 3.57
N ASP A 220 -0.41 -2.72 2.33
CA ASP A 220 -0.31 -1.60 1.40
C ASP A 220 -0.92 -1.97 0.05
N VAL A 221 -1.23 -0.98 -0.77
CA VAL A 221 -1.66 -1.23 -2.15
C VAL A 221 -0.43 -1.28 -3.05
N LYS A 222 -0.39 -2.24 -3.96
CA LYS A 222 0.78 -2.55 -4.81
C LYS A 222 1.39 -1.32 -5.50
N CYS A 223 0.56 -0.43 -6.04
CA CYS A 223 1.06 0.77 -6.71
C CYS A 223 1.86 1.71 -5.78
N PHE A 224 1.47 1.84 -4.50
CA PHE A 224 2.20 2.67 -3.54
C PHE A 224 3.47 1.98 -3.03
N ALA A 225 3.43 0.66 -2.89
CA ALA A 225 4.62 -0.13 -2.58
C ALA A 225 5.68 0.00 -3.70
N LEU A 226 5.25 -0.10 -4.98
CA LEU A 226 6.11 0.11 -6.14
C LEU A 226 6.67 1.54 -6.20
N LYS A 227 5.82 2.55 -5.96
CA LYS A 227 6.30 3.94 -5.87
C LYS A 227 7.39 4.10 -4.82
N SER A 228 7.18 3.52 -3.65
CA SER A 228 8.17 3.58 -2.57
C SER A 228 9.49 2.92 -2.96
N ALA A 229 9.44 1.80 -3.70
CA ALA A 229 10.62 1.13 -4.23
C ALA A 229 11.34 1.97 -5.27
N VAL A 230 10.62 2.59 -6.22
CA VAL A 230 11.19 3.49 -7.23
C VAL A 230 11.88 4.68 -6.58
N ASP A 231 11.26 5.30 -5.56
CA ASP A 231 11.87 6.41 -4.81
C ASP A 231 13.21 5.98 -4.16
N GLN A 232 13.27 4.77 -3.60
CA GLN A 232 14.50 4.25 -3.00
C GLN A 232 15.58 3.97 -4.06
N VAL A 233 15.21 3.39 -5.21
CA VAL A 233 16.14 3.13 -6.32
C VAL A 233 16.71 4.43 -6.86
N ASN A 234 15.88 5.45 -7.09
CA ASN A 234 16.30 6.76 -7.56
C ASN A 234 17.26 7.44 -6.57
N GLN A 235 16.98 7.31 -5.27
CA GLN A 235 17.83 7.85 -4.20
C GLN A 235 19.21 7.18 -4.16
N ILE A 236 19.27 5.86 -4.37
CA ILE A 236 20.53 5.09 -4.40
C ILE A 236 21.31 5.40 -5.69
N ALA A 237 20.64 5.50 -6.82
CA ALA A 237 21.27 5.77 -8.11
C ALA A 237 21.84 7.19 -8.24
N GLY A 238 21.52 8.10 -7.30
CA GLY A 238 21.91 9.50 -7.38
C GLY A 238 21.26 10.24 -8.55
N SER A 239 20.22 9.65 -9.16
CA SER A 239 19.47 10.22 -10.28
C SER A 239 18.47 11.27 -9.79
N ILE A 240 18.93 12.18 -8.92
CA ILE A 240 18.12 13.30 -8.47
C ILE A 240 18.28 14.44 -9.49
N GLU A 241 17.88 14.23 -10.71
CA GLU A 241 17.24 15.31 -11.43
C GLU A 241 15.83 15.40 -10.83
N GLU A 242 15.49 16.55 -10.29
CA GLU A 242 14.16 16.85 -9.78
C GLU A 242 13.15 16.87 -10.94
N SER A 243 12.92 15.71 -11.52
CA SER A 243 11.83 15.51 -12.46
C SER A 243 10.54 15.49 -11.63
N ASN A 244 9.73 16.53 -11.78
CA ASN A 244 8.40 16.59 -11.14
C ASN A 244 7.43 15.53 -11.71
N LEU A 245 7.89 14.72 -12.65
CA LEU A 245 7.10 13.71 -13.36
C LEU A 245 7.82 12.35 -13.30
N THR A 246 7.16 11.38 -12.72
CA THR A 246 7.60 9.98 -12.72
C THR A 246 6.47 9.09 -13.22
N ALA A 247 6.77 8.19 -14.16
CA ALA A 247 5.83 7.18 -14.62
C ALA A 247 6.31 5.79 -14.20
N VAL A 248 5.40 4.99 -13.64
CA VAL A 248 5.61 3.59 -13.31
C VAL A 248 4.66 2.76 -14.14
N LEU A 249 5.21 1.91 -15.01
CA LEU A 249 4.46 0.94 -15.79
C LEU A 249 4.53 -0.41 -15.08
N GLU A 250 3.39 -0.93 -14.64
CA GLU A 250 3.24 -2.29 -14.17
C GLU A 250 2.73 -3.17 -15.30
N PHE A 251 3.50 -4.21 -15.61
CA PHE A 251 3.15 -5.26 -16.55
C PHE A 251 3.19 -6.60 -15.80
N GLY A 252 2.16 -6.84 -14.99
CA GLY A 252 2.12 -7.94 -14.05
C GLY A 252 1.31 -9.15 -14.54
N LEU A 253 1.27 -10.19 -13.73
CA LEU A 253 0.48 -11.39 -13.98
C LEU A 253 -1.02 -11.16 -13.81
N ASP A 254 -1.38 -10.30 -12.87
CA ASP A 254 -2.75 -10.01 -12.42
C ASP A 254 -3.22 -8.62 -12.83
N GLU A 255 -2.31 -7.67 -12.94
CA GLU A 255 -2.63 -6.28 -13.16
C GLU A 255 -1.70 -5.65 -14.19
N ASN A 256 -2.25 -4.73 -14.96
CA ASN A 256 -1.47 -3.87 -15.84
C ASN A 256 -1.99 -2.46 -15.69
N TYR A 257 -1.11 -1.55 -15.29
CA TYR A 257 -1.47 -0.15 -15.13
C TYR A 257 -0.27 0.77 -15.34
N VAL A 258 -0.57 2.01 -15.66
CA VAL A 258 0.39 3.12 -15.57
C VAL A 258 0.03 3.97 -14.38
N MET A 259 1.00 4.21 -13.51
CA MET A 259 0.90 5.22 -12.47
C MET A 259 1.79 6.40 -12.85
N ILE A 260 1.20 7.56 -13.03
CA ILE A 260 1.91 8.82 -13.29
C ILE A 260 1.88 9.63 -12.00
N LEU A 261 3.05 10.04 -11.55
CA LEU A 261 3.24 10.92 -10.41
C LEU A 261 3.68 12.28 -10.92
N TYR A 262 2.79 13.26 -10.80
CA TYR A 262 3.09 14.65 -11.12
C TYR A 262 2.93 15.50 -9.86
N GLU A 263 4.00 16.15 -9.42
CA GLU A 263 4.01 16.95 -8.18
C GLU A 263 3.43 16.21 -6.99
N ASN A 264 3.74 14.90 -6.87
CA ASN A 264 3.21 13.97 -5.88
C ASN A 264 1.72 13.61 -6.01
N ASN A 265 1.04 14.04 -7.06
CA ASN A 265 -0.34 13.63 -7.34
C ASN A 265 -0.33 12.33 -8.16
N PRO A 266 -0.83 11.21 -7.62
CA PRO A 266 -0.88 9.96 -8.35
C PRO A 266 -2.09 9.95 -9.30
N ILE A 267 -1.82 9.66 -10.56
CA ILE A 267 -2.84 9.33 -11.57
C ILE A 267 -2.60 7.88 -11.95
N ILE A 268 -3.58 7.02 -11.70
CA ILE A 268 -3.48 5.60 -12.02
C ILE A 268 -4.52 5.28 -13.08
N THR A 269 -4.08 4.65 -14.16
CA THR A 269 -4.95 4.18 -15.22
C THR A 269 -4.63 2.74 -15.57
N ASP A 270 -5.67 1.91 -15.65
CA ASP A 270 -5.54 0.53 -16.07
C ASP A 270 -5.18 0.45 -17.54
N ILE A 271 -4.34 -0.53 -17.86
CA ILE A 271 -4.04 -0.91 -19.23
C ILE A 271 -4.68 -2.26 -19.49
N PHE A 272 -5.63 -2.29 -20.44
CA PHE A 272 -6.19 -3.54 -20.86
C PHE A 272 -5.25 -4.24 -21.86
N ILE A 273 -4.74 -5.41 -21.45
CA ILE A 273 -3.94 -6.28 -22.32
C ILE A 273 -4.66 -7.61 -22.45
N ARG A 274 -5.01 -7.98 -23.68
CA ARG A 274 -5.63 -9.29 -23.93
C ARG A 274 -4.65 -10.41 -23.57
N SER A 275 -5.15 -11.53 -23.06
CA SER A 275 -4.31 -12.67 -22.69
C SER A 275 -3.43 -13.18 -23.85
N GLN A 276 -3.94 -13.13 -25.07
CA GLN A 276 -3.19 -13.48 -26.30
C GLN A 276 -2.00 -12.54 -26.52
N ASP A 277 -2.23 -11.21 -26.39
CA ASP A 277 -1.21 -10.19 -26.61
C ASP A 277 -0.14 -10.29 -25.52
N ARG A 278 -0.54 -10.53 -24.27
CA ARG A 278 0.39 -10.78 -23.17
C ARG A 278 1.29 -11.96 -23.47
N LYS A 279 0.71 -13.07 -23.92
CA LYS A 279 1.47 -14.27 -24.25
C LYS A 279 2.48 -14.00 -25.36
N THR A 280 2.08 -13.29 -26.40
CA THR A 280 3.00 -12.85 -27.47
C THR A 280 4.12 -11.99 -26.90
N LEU A 281 3.83 -10.99 -26.07
CA LEU A 281 4.84 -10.09 -25.47
C LEU A 281 5.82 -10.80 -24.53
N THR A 282 5.39 -11.86 -23.85
CA THR A 282 6.22 -12.55 -22.85
C THR A 282 6.92 -13.80 -23.36
N GLU A 283 6.40 -14.45 -24.40
CA GLU A 283 6.87 -15.76 -24.87
C GLU A 283 7.40 -15.74 -26.31
N SER A 284 6.99 -14.77 -27.15
CA SER A 284 7.46 -14.71 -28.53
C SER A 284 8.90 -14.20 -28.60
N ASN A 285 9.68 -14.85 -29.45
CA ASN A 285 11.01 -14.39 -29.85
C ASN A 285 10.98 -13.67 -31.22
N ASN A 286 9.78 -13.44 -31.77
CA ASN A 286 9.58 -12.80 -33.07
C ASN A 286 9.25 -11.32 -32.88
N GLN A 287 10.20 -10.47 -33.26
CA GLN A 287 10.04 -9.01 -33.14
C GLN A 287 8.86 -8.49 -33.98
N GLU A 288 8.63 -9.03 -35.16
CA GLU A 288 7.53 -8.60 -36.05
C GLU A 288 6.15 -8.89 -35.42
N GLU A 289 6.00 -10.00 -34.70
CA GLU A 289 4.77 -10.29 -33.94
C GLU A 289 4.56 -9.35 -32.77
N MET A 290 5.64 -8.96 -32.08
CA MET A 290 5.58 -8.02 -30.97
C MET A 290 5.29 -6.59 -31.46
N ASP A 291 5.86 -6.18 -32.59
CA ASP A 291 5.66 -4.85 -33.17
C ASP A 291 4.26 -4.68 -33.80
N ALA A 292 3.54 -5.79 -34.02
CA ALA A 292 2.18 -5.79 -34.57
C ALA A 292 1.08 -5.61 -33.51
N LEU A 293 1.42 -5.59 -32.22
CA LEU A 293 0.50 -5.43 -31.09
C LEU A 293 0.32 -3.96 -30.72
#